data_56dbeb9eabe58ee7febb4da36d59970b
#
_entry.id   56dbeb9eabe58ee7febb4da36d59970b
#
_cell.length_a   1.000
_cell.length_b   1.000
_cell.length_c   1.000
_cell.angle_alpha   90.00
_cell.angle_beta   90.00
_cell.angle_gamma   90.00
#
_symmetry.space_group_name_H-M   'P 1'
#
loop_
_entity.id
_entity.type
_entity.pdbx_description
1 polymer ?
#
loop_
_entity_poly.entity_id
_entity_poly.type
_entity_poly.pdbx_seq_one_letter_code
_entity_poly.pdbx_strand_id
1 'polypeptide(L)'
;MIDCEDIIEIRACLVKNLLDYDGIFNLSELDIDSELIDRILFRRKVVDGKLIYKTFALPKDANAKIDFMYVNFDGLDGRCIDFSEYNNVHLNPQTIYFKDLRFCKFKGVTFTGNFVDTLICGCNFTGSYGAVINPQNIHDRDLRKTRLCDAIIVGSFEHAKLEGTSFKGSMGASIDLDLCRYNDETNFSDAYVFKSSKKDRDELIAKIKSKLKK
;
A
#
# COMPACT_ATOMS: atom_id res chain seq x y z
N MET A 1 19.89 24.57 3.71
CA MET A 1 19.64 23.12 3.46
C MET A 1 19.60 22.48 4.84
N ILE A 2 18.48 21.86 5.22
CA ILE A 2 18.31 21.20 6.52
C ILE A 2 19.20 19.96 6.53
N ASP A 3 20.12 19.84 7.47
CA ASP A 3 21.02 18.70 7.55
C ASP A 3 20.48 17.51 8.39
N CYS A 4 21.29 16.50 8.66
CA CYS A 4 20.85 15.35 9.43
C CYS A 4 20.71 15.62 10.92
N GLU A 5 21.48 16.58 11.46
CA GLU A 5 21.41 16.97 12.87
C GLU A 5 20.14 17.76 13.12
N ASP A 6 19.77 18.68 12.22
CA ASP A 6 18.52 19.41 12.24
C ASP A 6 17.31 18.47 12.25
N ILE A 7 17.32 17.40 11.42
CA ILE A 7 16.24 16.41 11.38
C ILE A 7 16.08 15.66 12.71
N ILE A 8 17.20 15.33 13.35
CA ILE A 8 17.18 14.66 14.67
C ILE A 8 16.58 15.59 15.71
N GLU A 9 16.95 16.86 15.69
CA GLU A 9 16.43 17.87 16.61
C GLU A 9 14.93 18.10 16.40
N ILE A 10 14.49 18.28 15.15
CA ILE A 10 13.07 18.43 14.80
C ILE A 10 12.26 17.22 15.29
N ARG A 11 12.74 15.99 15.08
CA ARG A 11 12.07 14.78 15.58
C ARG A 11 11.97 14.76 17.11
N ALA A 12 13.05 15.10 17.79
CA ALA A 12 13.07 15.13 19.25
C ALA A 12 12.09 16.16 19.80
N CYS A 13 12.04 17.33 19.16
CA CYS A 13 11.11 18.39 19.49
C CYS A 13 9.65 17.96 19.25
N LEU A 14 9.38 17.35 18.11
CA LEU A 14 8.05 16.82 17.76
C LEU A 14 7.59 15.76 18.77
N VAL A 15 8.45 14.79 19.11
CA VAL A 15 8.14 13.75 20.11
C VAL A 15 7.84 14.39 21.46
N LYS A 16 8.68 15.31 21.91
CA LYS A 16 8.50 15.97 23.20
C LYS A 16 7.17 16.73 23.28
N ASN A 17 6.83 17.48 22.24
CA ASN A 17 5.57 18.23 22.20
C ASN A 17 4.34 17.33 22.12
N LEU A 18 4.45 16.18 21.44
CA LEU A 18 3.34 15.23 21.27
C LEU A 18 3.15 14.30 22.48
N LEU A 19 4.16 14.08 23.32
CA LEU A 19 4.04 13.28 24.53
C LEU A 19 3.04 13.87 25.55
N ASP A 20 3.04 15.20 25.67
CA ASP A 20 2.17 15.94 26.60
C ASP A 20 0.87 16.40 25.93
N TYR A 21 0.69 16.10 24.64
CA TYR A 21 -0.48 16.51 23.87
C TYR A 21 -1.60 15.48 24.02
N ASP A 22 -2.76 15.93 24.49
CA ASP A 22 -3.96 15.11 24.59
C ASP A 22 -4.91 15.44 23.44
N GLY A 23 -4.93 14.58 22.42
CA GLY A 23 -5.80 14.77 21.25
C GLY A 23 -5.18 14.43 19.91
N ILE A 24 -5.72 15.05 18.87
CA ILE A 24 -5.31 14.84 17.48
C ILE A 24 -4.47 16.05 17.03
N PHE A 25 -3.21 15.81 16.73
CA PHE A 25 -2.30 16.82 16.17
C PHE A 25 -2.31 16.74 14.65
N ASN A 26 -2.69 17.84 14.01
CA ASN A 26 -2.68 17.92 12.55
C ASN A 26 -1.30 18.34 12.04
N LEU A 27 -0.62 17.46 11.32
CA LEU A 27 0.73 17.70 10.83
C LEU A 27 0.81 18.83 9.79
N SER A 28 -0.30 19.13 9.09
CA SER A 28 -0.34 20.25 8.13
C SER A 28 -0.12 21.62 8.77
N GLU A 29 -0.32 21.74 10.09
CA GLU A 29 -0.05 22.98 10.83
C GLU A 29 1.43 23.35 10.89
N LEU A 30 2.32 22.39 10.58
CA LEU A 30 3.77 22.62 10.58
C LEU A 30 4.28 23.31 9.31
N ASP A 31 3.43 23.46 8.27
CA ASP A 31 3.81 24.05 6.96
C ASP A 31 5.11 23.46 6.39
N ILE A 32 5.23 22.13 6.44
CA ILE A 32 6.39 21.37 5.95
C ILE A 32 6.11 20.78 4.58
N ASP A 33 7.11 20.82 3.69
CA ASP A 33 7.02 20.23 2.37
C ASP A 33 7.17 18.68 2.38
N SER A 34 6.89 18.06 1.25
CA SER A 34 6.95 16.59 1.11
C SER A 34 8.35 16.02 1.31
N GLU A 35 9.42 16.76 0.95
CA GLU A 35 10.80 16.34 1.16
C GLU A 35 11.11 16.27 2.65
N LEU A 36 10.70 17.30 3.40
CA LEU A 36 10.91 17.36 4.83
C LEU A 36 10.06 16.34 5.57
N ILE A 37 8.81 16.11 5.13
CA ILE A 37 7.96 15.02 5.62
C ILE A 37 8.66 13.66 5.46
N ASP A 38 9.19 13.37 4.26
CA ASP A 38 9.92 12.12 4.01
C ASP A 38 11.10 11.96 4.97
N ARG A 39 11.89 13.00 5.17
CA ARG A 39 13.06 12.98 6.05
C ARG A 39 12.71 12.86 7.53
N ILE A 40 11.63 13.49 7.99
CA ILE A 40 11.20 13.46 9.40
C ILE A 40 10.48 12.16 9.72
N LEU A 41 9.52 11.75 8.91
CA LEU A 41 8.60 10.66 9.23
C LEU A 41 9.08 9.31 8.71
N PHE A 42 9.77 9.26 7.58
CA PHE A 42 10.16 8.02 6.91
C PHE A 42 11.67 7.87 6.88
N ARG A 43 12.23 7.39 7.98
CA ARG A 43 13.67 7.15 8.08
C ARG A 43 14.09 5.94 7.25
N ARG A 44 14.95 6.17 6.26
CA ARG A 44 15.55 5.11 5.45
C ARG A 44 16.92 4.72 6.00
N LYS A 45 17.17 3.43 6.12
CA LYS A 45 18.46 2.90 6.50
C LYS A 45 18.80 1.70 5.61
N VAL A 46 20.00 1.68 5.06
CA VAL A 46 20.53 0.49 4.38
C VAL A 46 21.22 -0.37 5.43
N VAL A 47 20.75 -1.60 5.62
CA VAL A 47 21.36 -2.61 6.50
C VAL A 47 21.59 -3.85 5.64
N ASP A 48 22.83 -4.32 5.57
CA ASP A 48 23.24 -5.49 4.78
C ASP A 48 22.78 -5.42 3.31
N GLY A 49 22.89 -4.25 2.69
CA GLY A 49 22.48 -4.00 1.31
C GLY A 49 20.96 -3.98 1.08
N LYS A 50 20.15 -4.13 2.16
CA LYS A 50 18.70 -4.03 2.11
C LYS A 50 18.25 -2.67 2.63
N LEU A 51 17.36 -2.04 1.88
CA LEU A 51 16.72 -0.81 2.29
C LEU A 51 15.66 -1.14 3.35
N ILE A 52 15.89 -0.66 4.58
CA ILE A 52 14.95 -0.80 5.69
C ILE A 52 14.33 0.58 5.94
N TYR A 53 13.02 0.65 5.92
CA TYR A 53 12.27 1.84 6.28
C TYR A 53 11.85 1.74 7.74
N LYS A 54 12.12 2.78 8.52
CA LYS A 54 11.50 2.97 9.83
C LYS A 54 10.58 4.16 9.71
N THR A 55 9.30 3.93 9.86
CA THR A 55 8.33 4.98 10.08
C THR A 55 8.59 5.62 11.45
N PHE A 56 8.35 6.92 11.52
CA PHE A 56 8.27 7.61 12.80
C PHE A 56 7.03 7.08 13.53
N ALA A 57 7.20 6.49 14.69
CA ALA A 57 6.10 6.10 15.54
C ALA A 57 6.19 6.90 16.84
N LEU A 58 5.05 7.40 17.31
CA LEU A 58 4.95 7.92 18.65
C LEU A 58 5.20 6.81 19.68
N PRO A 59 5.78 7.12 20.84
CA PRO A 59 5.84 6.17 21.94
C PRO A 59 4.47 5.58 22.25
N LYS A 60 4.42 4.31 22.65
CA LYS A 60 3.13 3.59 22.89
C LYS A 60 2.27 4.21 23.99
N ASP A 61 2.89 4.97 24.86
CA ASP A 61 2.28 5.71 25.97
C ASP A 61 1.84 7.12 25.60
N ALA A 62 2.10 7.56 24.38
CA ALA A 62 1.62 8.86 23.91
C ALA A 62 0.09 8.84 23.70
N ASN A 63 -0.60 9.80 24.26
CA ASN A 63 -2.05 10.00 24.05
C ASN A 63 -2.34 10.68 22.71
N ALA A 64 -1.37 11.41 22.17
CA ALA A 64 -1.50 12.10 20.90
C ALA A 64 -1.64 11.12 19.72
N LYS A 65 -2.49 11.49 18.76
CA LYS A 65 -2.57 10.85 17.44
C LYS A 65 -2.16 11.87 16.40
N ILE A 66 -1.30 11.46 15.47
CA ILE A 66 -0.92 12.33 14.36
C ILE A 66 -1.99 12.21 13.28
N ASP A 67 -2.58 13.34 12.92
CA ASP A 67 -3.52 13.48 11.83
C ASP A 67 -2.78 13.99 10.59
N PHE A 68 -2.95 13.28 9.49
CA PHE A 68 -2.38 13.59 8.18
C PHE A 68 -3.39 14.25 7.24
N MET A 69 -4.55 14.67 7.76
CA MET A 69 -5.51 15.41 6.95
C MET A 69 -4.85 16.68 6.39
N TYR A 70 -4.98 16.88 5.09
CA TYR A 70 -4.39 17.99 4.33
C TYR A 70 -2.85 17.98 4.17
N VAL A 71 -2.16 16.97 4.65
CA VAL A 71 -0.72 16.81 4.36
C VAL A 71 -0.53 16.52 2.87
N ASN A 72 0.33 17.30 2.23
CA ASN A 72 0.69 17.08 0.83
C ASN A 72 1.81 16.03 0.74
N PHE A 73 1.53 14.93 0.05
CA PHE A 73 2.48 13.85 -0.23
C PHE A 73 3.05 13.90 -1.65
N ASP A 74 2.85 15.00 -2.38
CA ASP A 74 3.35 15.12 -3.76
C ASP A 74 4.87 15.04 -3.78
N GLY A 75 5.40 14.18 -4.66
CA GLY A 75 6.83 13.94 -4.77
C GLY A 75 7.43 13.01 -3.70
N LEU A 76 6.64 12.52 -2.72
CA LEU A 76 7.11 11.53 -1.75
C LEU A 76 7.62 10.27 -2.45
N ASP A 77 8.79 9.75 -2.06
CA ASP A 77 9.21 8.39 -2.41
C ASP A 77 8.38 7.39 -1.59
N GLY A 78 7.36 6.82 -2.24
CA GLY A 78 6.35 6.00 -1.57
C GLY A 78 6.79 4.57 -1.24
N ARG A 79 8.00 4.12 -1.61
CA ARG A 79 8.42 2.72 -1.46
C ARG A 79 8.49 2.24 -0.01
N CYS A 80 7.93 1.06 0.25
CA CYS A 80 8.02 0.33 1.53
C CYS A 80 7.48 1.08 2.76
N ILE A 81 6.61 2.07 2.59
CA ILE A 81 6.05 2.82 3.71
C ILE A 81 4.93 2.00 4.38
N ASP A 82 4.95 1.95 5.70
CA ASP A 82 3.86 1.45 6.51
C ASP A 82 3.00 2.62 7.00
N PHE A 83 1.89 2.86 6.32
CA PHE A 83 0.95 3.93 6.69
C PHE A 83 0.00 3.53 7.83
N SER A 84 0.07 2.28 8.34
CA SER A 84 -0.88 1.78 9.36
C SER A 84 -0.75 2.46 10.73
N GLU A 85 0.35 3.17 10.94
CA GLU A 85 0.62 3.91 12.18
C GLU A 85 0.01 5.32 12.19
N TYR A 86 -0.59 5.75 11.06
CA TYR A 86 -1.06 7.11 10.87
C TYR A 86 -2.57 7.19 10.65
N ASN A 87 -3.18 8.29 11.08
CA ASN A 87 -4.60 8.55 10.91
C ASN A 87 -4.84 9.52 9.73
N ASN A 88 -6.00 9.37 9.07
CA ASN A 88 -6.49 10.28 8.02
C ASN A 88 -5.52 10.52 6.86
N VAL A 89 -4.72 9.52 6.49
CA VAL A 89 -3.83 9.62 5.33
C VAL A 89 -4.66 9.65 4.05
N HIS A 90 -4.56 10.73 3.30
CA HIS A 90 -5.14 10.87 1.96
C HIS A 90 -4.01 10.82 0.93
N LEU A 91 -4.02 9.79 0.08
CA LEU A 91 -2.93 9.54 -0.85
C LEU A 91 -3.42 9.53 -2.30
N ASN A 92 -2.79 10.35 -3.13
CA ASN A 92 -2.95 10.28 -4.58
C ASN A 92 -1.76 9.51 -5.20
N PRO A 93 -1.95 8.29 -5.71
CA PRO A 93 -0.84 7.52 -6.29
C PRO A 93 -0.15 8.20 -7.46
N GLN A 94 -0.84 9.12 -8.15
CA GLN A 94 -0.30 9.81 -9.33
C GLN A 94 0.73 10.88 -8.99
N THR A 95 0.71 11.40 -7.77
CA THR A 95 1.62 12.47 -7.33
C THR A 95 2.86 11.95 -6.61
N ILE A 96 2.90 10.66 -6.27
CA ILE A 96 4.05 10.01 -5.65
C ILE A 96 5.24 9.97 -6.63
N TYR A 97 6.44 10.15 -6.11
CA TYR A 97 7.68 10.13 -6.89
C TYR A 97 7.84 8.81 -7.67
N PHE A 98 8.02 8.90 -8.98
CA PHE A 98 7.98 7.78 -9.92
C PHE A 98 6.74 6.87 -9.80
N LYS A 99 5.67 7.30 -9.14
CA LYS A 99 4.48 6.51 -8.83
C LYS A 99 4.81 5.15 -8.20
N ASP A 100 5.86 5.09 -7.39
CA ASP A 100 6.39 3.86 -6.81
C ASP A 100 5.90 3.67 -5.37
N LEU A 101 4.93 2.76 -5.21
CA LEU A 101 4.33 2.39 -3.94
C LEU A 101 4.66 0.94 -3.54
N ARG A 102 5.67 0.32 -4.16
CA ARG A 102 5.98 -1.08 -3.90
C ARG A 102 6.22 -1.36 -2.42
N PHE A 103 5.65 -2.48 -1.96
CA PHE A 103 5.77 -3.01 -0.60
C PHE A 103 5.17 -2.13 0.50
N CYS A 104 4.29 -1.19 0.16
CA CYS A 104 3.58 -0.38 1.14
C CYS A 104 2.46 -1.13 1.83
N LYS A 105 2.11 -0.68 3.06
CA LYS A 105 0.91 -1.08 3.78
C LYS A 105 -0.01 0.12 3.92
N PHE A 106 -1.29 -0.05 3.55
CA PHE A 106 -2.25 1.04 3.40
C PHE A 106 -3.42 1.01 4.38
N LYS A 107 -3.27 0.33 5.53
CA LYS A 107 -4.34 0.33 6.53
C LYS A 107 -4.67 1.76 6.96
N GLY A 108 -5.93 2.14 6.84
CA GLY A 108 -6.42 3.48 7.19
C GLY A 108 -6.19 4.56 6.11
N VAL A 109 -5.51 4.23 5.00
CA VAL A 109 -5.30 5.17 3.89
C VAL A 109 -6.55 5.32 3.06
N THR A 110 -6.92 6.56 2.75
CA THR A 110 -7.93 6.90 1.74
C THR A 110 -7.25 7.31 0.44
N PHE A 111 -7.53 6.58 -0.64
CA PHE A 111 -7.00 6.93 -1.95
C PHE A 111 -7.90 7.95 -2.65
N THR A 112 -7.31 9.05 -3.12
CA THR A 112 -8.01 10.16 -3.78
C THR A 112 -7.76 10.22 -5.29
N GLY A 113 -6.91 9.36 -5.83
CA GLY A 113 -6.56 9.28 -7.24
C GLY A 113 -6.63 7.86 -7.80
N ASN A 114 -6.20 7.72 -9.05
CA ASN A 114 -6.13 6.43 -9.73
C ASN A 114 -4.72 5.82 -9.66
N PHE A 115 -4.60 4.54 -10.08
CA PHE A 115 -3.35 3.78 -10.07
C PHE A 115 -2.74 3.61 -11.47
N VAL A 116 -3.03 4.52 -12.41
CA VAL A 116 -2.48 4.44 -13.77
C VAL A 116 -0.96 4.53 -13.74
N ASP A 117 -0.30 3.54 -14.33
CA ASP A 117 1.16 3.41 -14.38
C ASP A 117 1.87 3.40 -13.02
N THR A 118 1.16 2.94 -11.97
CA THR A 118 1.68 2.88 -10.61
C THR A 118 2.33 1.53 -10.33
N LEU A 119 3.49 1.53 -9.68
CA LEU A 119 4.18 0.34 -9.21
C LEU A 119 3.59 -0.09 -7.85
N ILE A 120 2.85 -1.21 -7.80
CA ILE A 120 2.16 -1.68 -6.59
C ILE A 120 2.52 -3.11 -6.16
N CYS A 121 3.54 -3.71 -6.77
CA CYS A 121 4.00 -5.04 -6.41
C CYS A 121 4.31 -5.15 -4.90
N GLY A 122 3.80 -6.17 -4.25
CA GLY A 122 4.00 -6.40 -2.82
C GLY A 122 3.22 -5.50 -1.87
N CYS A 123 2.32 -4.65 -2.37
CA CYS A 123 1.47 -3.79 -1.54
C CYS A 123 0.44 -4.59 -0.73
N ASN A 124 0.04 -4.01 0.41
CA ASN A 124 -1.06 -4.53 1.23
C ASN A 124 -2.16 -3.46 1.36
N PHE A 125 -3.29 -3.69 0.70
CA PHE A 125 -4.46 -2.79 0.71
C PHE A 125 -5.45 -3.08 1.84
N THR A 126 -5.16 -4.05 2.71
CA THR A 126 -6.05 -4.37 3.84
C THR A 126 -6.33 -3.14 4.69
N GLY A 127 -7.61 -2.83 4.88
CA GLY A 127 -8.08 -1.68 5.66
C GLY A 127 -7.88 -0.33 4.97
N SER A 128 -7.62 -0.28 3.66
CA SER A 128 -7.63 0.96 2.87
C SER A 128 -9.04 1.31 2.38
N TYR A 129 -9.21 2.54 1.93
CA TYR A 129 -10.47 3.05 1.37
C TYR A 129 -10.25 3.64 -0.02
N GLY A 130 -11.19 3.42 -0.93
CA GLY A 130 -11.16 4.01 -2.27
C GLY A 130 -10.08 3.48 -3.21
N ALA A 131 -9.42 2.36 -2.89
CA ALA A 131 -8.47 1.72 -3.79
C ALA A 131 -9.21 1.05 -4.97
N VAL A 132 -9.29 1.74 -6.10
CA VAL A 132 -9.86 1.20 -7.35
C VAL A 132 -8.72 0.85 -8.30
N ILE A 133 -8.52 -0.47 -8.50
CA ILE A 133 -7.39 -1.00 -9.25
C ILE A 133 -7.87 -1.62 -10.56
N ASN A 134 -7.35 -1.10 -11.69
CA ASN A 134 -7.49 -1.73 -12.99
C ASN A 134 -6.13 -2.34 -13.37
N PRO A 135 -6.00 -3.67 -13.42
CA PRO A 135 -4.73 -4.35 -13.72
C PRO A 135 -4.10 -3.93 -15.05
N GLN A 136 -4.92 -3.58 -16.06
CA GLN A 136 -4.42 -3.15 -17.36
C GLN A 136 -3.67 -1.81 -17.30
N ASN A 137 -3.98 -1.00 -16.30
CA ASN A 137 -3.41 0.33 -16.12
C ASN A 137 -2.23 0.35 -15.14
N ILE A 138 -1.97 -0.75 -14.43
CA ILE A 138 -0.82 -0.87 -13.52
C ILE A 138 0.47 -1.01 -14.34
N HIS A 139 1.54 -0.40 -13.88
CA HIS A 139 2.86 -0.49 -14.52
C HIS A 139 3.27 -1.96 -14.68
N ASP A 140 3.65 -2.35 -15.90
CA ASP A 140 3.97 -3.74 -16.27
C ASP A 140 2.90 -4.78 -15.91
N ARG A 141 1.69 -4.35 -15.52
CA ARG A 141 0.60 -5.21 -15.00
C ARG A 141 1.07 -6.10 -13.84
N ASP A 142 1.97 -5.57 -13.02
CA ASP A 142 2.63 -6.32 -11.95
C ASP A 142 1.92 -6.16 -10.61
N LEU A 143 1.11 -7.19 -10.26
CA LEU A 143 0.42 -7.30 -8.98
C LEU A 143 1.05 -8.38 -8.09
N ARG A 144 2.24 -8.89 -8.42
CA ARG A 144 2.87 -9.97 -7.65
C ARG A 144 2.98 -9.63 -6.17
N LYS A 145 2.67 -10.62 -5.31
CA LYS A 145 2.72 -10.54 -3.84
C LYS A 145 1.83 -9.44 -3.24
N THR A 146 0.90 -8.88 -4.02
CA THR A 146 -0.03 -7.85 -3.56
C THR A 146 -1.21 -8.48 -2.80
N ARG A 147 -1.62 -7.88 -1.70
CA ARG A 147 -2.87 -8.21 -0.98
C ARG A 147 -3.93 -7.20 -1.35
N LEU A 148 -4.96 -7.65 -2.04
CA LEU A 148 -6.03 -6.82 -2.60
C LEU A 148 -7.27 -6.72 -1.69
N CYS A 149 -7.17 -7.15 -0.42
CA CYS A 149 -8.24 -7.01 0.55
C CYS A 149 -8.70 -5.53 0.61
N ASP A 150 -10.01 -5.34 0.60
CA ASP A 150 -10.67 -4.03 0.59
C ASP A 150 -10.44 -3.17 -0.67
N ALA A 151 -9.68 -3.67 -1.66
CA ALA A 151 -9.60 -3.02 -2.96
C ALA A 151 -10.77 -3.42 -3.87
N ILE A 152 -11.22 -2.46 -4.68
CA ILE A 152 -12.20 -2.68 -5.75
C ILE A 152 -11.43 -2.94 -7.04
N ILE A 153 -11.66 -4.10 -7.64
CA ILE A 153 -10.97 -4.49 -8.87
C ILE A 153 -11.89 -4.29 -10.06
N VAL A 154 -11.40 -3.57 -11.04
CA VAL A 154 -12.13 -3.29 -12.29
C VAL A 154 -11.28 -3.66 -13.50
N GLY A 155 -11.93 -3.96 -14.64
CA GLY A 155 -11.23 -4.24 -15.88
C GLY A 155 -10.71 -5.68 -16.01
N SER A 156 -9.78 -5.90 -16.94
CA SER A 156 -9.25 -7.20 -17.32
C SER A 156 -7.91 -7.51 -16.65
N PHE A 157 -7.66 -8.79 -16.37
CA PHE A 157 -6.38 -9.31 -15.88
C PHE A 157 -5.49 -9.87 -17.02
N GLU A 158 -5.85 -9.62 -18.28
CA GLU A 158 -5.08 -10.11 -19.41
C GLU A 158 -3.60 -9.70 -19.31
N HIS A 159 -2.72 -10.69 -19.40
CA HIS A 159 -1.27 -10.56 -19.20
C HIS A 159 -0.82 -10.02 -17.82
N ALA A 160 -1.70 -10.00 -16.83
CA ALA A 160 -1.32 -9.63 -15.47
C ALA A 160 -0.41 -10.68 -14.83
N LYS A 161 0.54 -10.20 -14.01
CA LYS A 161 1.45 -11.02 -13.22
C LYS A 161 0.86 -11.13 -11.80
N LEU A 162 0.40 -12.32 -11.42
CA LEU A 162 -0.37 -12.57 -10.19
C LEU A 162 0.33 -13.49 -9.19
N GLU A 163 1.58 -13.88 -9.42
CA GLU A 163 2.31 -14.81 -8.57
C GLU A 163 2.34 -14.31 -7.11
N GLY A 164 1.78 -15.10 -6.19
CA GLY A 164 1.66 -14.75 -4.77
C GLY A 164 0.64 -13.67 -4.43
N THR A 165 -0.18 -13.21 -5.38
CA THR A 165 -1.26 -12.24 -5.15
C THR A 165 -2.39 -12.86 -4.34
N SER A 166 -2.96 -12.12 -3.39
CA SER A 166 -4.16 -12.53 -2.64
C SER A 166 -5.35 -11.65 -3.00
N PHE A 167 -6.41 -12.30 -3.49
CA PHE A 167 -7.72 -11.67 -3.77
C PHE A 167 -8.69 -11.77 -2.59
N LYS A 168 -8.28 -12.40 -1.48
CA LYS A 168 -9.14 -12.54 -0.30
C LYS A 168 -9.59 -11.15 0.18
N GLY A 169 -10.90 -10.96 0.30
CA GLY A 169 -11.51 -9.71 0.72
C GLY A 169 -11.57 -8.63 -0.37
N SER A 170 -11.11 -8.90 -1.62
CA SER A 170 -11.29 -7.96 -2.74
C SER A 170 -12.72 -8.00 -3.28
N MET A 171 -13.08 -6.99 -4.07
CA MET A 171 -14.38 -6.91 -4.73
C MET A 171 -14.22 -6.77 -6.24
N GLY A 172 -15.04 -7.50 -7.00
CA GLY A 172 -15.19 -7.33 -8.45
C GLY A 172 -14.13 -8.03 -9.32
N ALA A 173 -13.22 -8.81 -8.77
CA ALA A 173 -12.21 -9.53 -9.56
C ALA A 173 -12.84 -10.64 -10.42
N SER A 174 -12.64 -10.57 -11.74
CA SER A 174 -12.99 -11.61 -12.71
C SER A 174 -11.75 -11.98 -13.52
N ILE A 175 -11.26 -13.24 -13.37
CA ILE A 175 -9.93 -13.62 -13.82
C ILE A 175 -10.02 -14.79 -14.79
N ASP A 176 -9.49 -14.61 -16.01
CA ASP A 176 -9.22 -15.67 -16.97
C ASP A 176 -7.78 -16.15 -16.79
N LEU A 177 -7.61 -17.38 -16.33
CA LEU A 177 -6.31 -17.95 -16.03
C LEU A 177 -5.48 -18.26 -17.28
N ASP A 178 -6.10 -18.42 -18.44
CA ASP A 178 -5.35 -18.66 -19.68
C ASP A 178 -4.63 -17.39 -20.14
N LEU A 179 -5.05 -16.24 -19.67
CA LEU A 179 -4.54 -14.92 -20.06
C LEU A 179 -3.60 -14.26 -19.04
N CYS A 180 -3.44 -14.83 -17.85
CA CYS A 180 -2.60 -14.25 -16.79
C CYS A 180 -1.55 -15.22 -16.25
N ARG A 181 -0.53 -14.69 -15.57
CA ARG A 181 0.53 -15.44 -14.91
C ARG A 181 0.23 -15.58 -13.42
N TYR A 182 0.25 -16.80 -12.90
CA TYR A 182 0.01 -17.10 -11.49
C TYR A 182 0.84 -18.31 -11.02
N ASN A 183 0.85 -18.58 -9.73
CA ASN A 183 1.51 -19.75 -9.13
C ASN A 183 0.68 -20.31 -7.97
N ASP A 184 1.21 -21.35 -7.30
CA ASP A 184 0.52 -22.00 -6.18
C ASP A 184 0.33 -21.12 -4.95
N GLU A 185 1.07 -20.00 -4.84
CA GLU A 185 0.91 -19.02 -3.77
C GLU A 185 -0.22 -18.02 -4.05
N THR A 186 -0.73 -17.98 -5.31
CA THR A 186 -1.82 -17.07 -5.67
C THR A 186 -3.12 -17.53 -5.01
N ASN A 187 -3.71 -16.65 -4.23
CA ASN A 187 -4.97 -16.92 -3.52
C ASN A 187 -6.14 -16.25 -4.26
N PHE A 188 -6.96 -17.05 -4.92
CA PHE A 188 -8.12 -16.60 -5.69
C PHE A 188 -9.43 -16.55 -4.88
N SER A 189 -9.39 -16.64 -3.53
CA SER A 189 -10.59 -16.44 -2.72
C SER A 189 -11.23 -15.09 -3.06
N ASP A 190 -12.56 -15.09 -3.18
CA ASP A 190 -13.37 -13.92 -3.52
C ASP A 190 -13.20 -13.41 -4.97
N ALA A 191 -12.43 -14.10 -5.80
CA ALA A 191 -12.34 -13.81 -7.23
C ALA A 191 -13.18 -14.79 -8.07
N TYR A 192 -13.81 -14.29 -9.14
CA TYR A 192 -14.36 -15.16 -10.18
C TYR A 192 -13.23 -15.61 -11.10
N VAL A 193 -12.94 -16.91 -11.07
CA VAL A 193 -11.84 -17.50 -11.83
C VAL A 193 -12.39 -18.47 -12.87
N PHE A 194 -11.96 -18.32 -14.11
CA PHE A 194 -12.35 -19.22 -15.20
C PHE A 194 -11.16 -19.55 -16.10
N LYS A 195 -11.32 -20.66 -16.83
CA LYS A 195 -10.43 -21.10 -17.89
C LYS A 195 -11.24 -21.35 -19.14
N SER A 196 -10.61 -21.26 -20.30
CA SER A 196 -11.22 -21.49 -21.60
C SER A 196 -11.80 -22.88 -21.76
N SER A 197 -11.23 -23.93 -21.13
CA SER A 197 -11.76 -25.29 -21.15
C SER A 197 -12.60 -25.60 -19.91
N LYS A 198 -13.76 -26.25 -20.11
CA LYS A 198 -14.63 -26.68 -19.01
C LYS A 198 -13.91 -27.64 -18.04
N LYS A 199 -13.08 -28.55 -18.56
CA LYS A 199 -12.33 -29.53 -17.77
C LYS A 199 -11.34 -28.82 -16.84
N ASP A 200 -10.55 -27.88 -17.36
CA ASP A 200 -9.55 -27.16 -16.58
C ASP A 200 -10.18 -26.26 -15.52
N ARG A 201 -11.36 -25.69 -15.82
CA ARG A 201 -12.14 -24.92 -14.87
C ARG A 201 -12.63 -25.77 -13.70
N ASP A 202 -13.16 -26.98 -13.98
CA ASP A 202 -13.65 -27.88 -12.96
C ASP A 202 -12.51 -28.39 -12.06
N GLU A 203 -11.35 -28.71 -12.63
CA GLU A 203 -10.13 -29.07 -11.89
C GLU A 203 -9.64 -27.94 -10.98
N LEU A 204 -9.63 -26.70 -11.49
CA LEU A 204 -9.25 -25.54 -10.71
C LEU A 204 -10.23 -25.27 -9.55
N ILE A 205 -11.53 -25.33 -9.82
CA ILE A 205 -12.56 -25.18 -8.78
C ILE A 205 -12.38 -26.25 -7.69
N ALA A 206 -12.08 -27.49 -8.07
CA ALA A 206 -11.79 -28.56 -7.12
C ALA A 206 -10.53 -28.25 -6.29
N LYS A 207 -9.46 -27.76 -6.92
CA LYS A 207 -8.21 -27.34 -6.25
C LYS A 207 -8.43 -26.20 -5.26
N ILE A 208 -9.18 -25.17 -5.65
CA ILE A 208 -9.53 -24.02 -4.78
C ILE A 208 -10.36 -24.51 -3.58
N LYS A 209 -11.40 -25.31 -3.83
CA LYS A 209 -12.24 -25.88 -2.75
C LYS A 209 -11.46 -26.74 -1.78
N SER A 210 -10.45 -27.48 -2.23
CA SER A 210 -9.58 -28.29 -1.36
C SER A 210 -8.69 -27.43 -0.47
N LYS A 211 -8.24 -26.26 -0.95
CA LYS A 211 -7.43 -25.30 -0.16
C LYS A 211 -8.27 -24.51 0.86
N LEU A 212 -9.56 -24.29 0.57
CA LEU A 212 -10.48 -23.58 1.47
C LEU A 212 -11.04 -24.42 2.61
N LYS A 213 -10.87 -25.77 2.55
CA LYS A 213 -11.32 -26.72 3.59
C LYS A 213 -10.26 -26.94 4.69
N LYS A 214 -9.11 -26.29 4.62
CA LYS A 214 -8.06 -26.27 5.64
C LYS A 214 -8.06 -24.93 6.36
#